data_bd9b0aa4013cdf28708e12cc305512b9
#
_entry.id   bd9b0aa4013cdf28708e12cc305512b9
#
_cell.length_a   1.000
_cell.length_b   1.000
_cell.length_c   1.000
_cell.angle_alpha   90.00
_cell.angle_beta   90.00
_cell.angle_gamma   90.00
#
_symmetry.space_group_name_H-M   'P 1'
#
loop_
_entity.id
_entity.type
_entity.pdbx_description
1 polymer ?
#
loop_
_entity_poly.entity_id
_entity_poly.type
_entity_poly.pdbx_seq_one_letter_code
_entity_poly.pdbx_strand_id
1 'polypeptide(L)'
;MHRFYHSNSLDLNQIIILDEFAGHHALRVMRVKVNDPLILFNGDGFEYKAQVNSINKKTINVEILSKEQNDNESPIRINLFQSISSNEKMDMVIQKATELGVSTIQPIFSSRSTIKLSLDRTKKRLLHWRQVAISACEQSGRSKIPIIKSPILFDQIAEEIESLKDSLSLVLHPDNHQQSSNLPKDYSGDINIFIGPEGGFSKDEVLLLKQENCINMQLGPRILRTETAPLAIIAILQYKYGDFA
;
A
#
# COMPACT_ATOMS: atom_id res chain seq x y z
N MET A 1 -14.92 -16.48 -4.52
CA MET A 1 -14.15 -16.75 -5.75
C MET A 1 -12.71 -16.37 -5.48
N HIS A 2 -11.71 -17.17 -5.92
CA HIS A 2 -10.30 -16.85 -5.68
C HIS A 2 -9.84 -15.75 -6.63
N ARG A 3 -9.01 -14.82 -6.13
CA ARG A 3 -8.47 -13.69 -6.87
C ARG A 3 -6.97 -13.85 -7.04
N PHE A 4 -6.47 -13.55 -8.23
CA PHE A 4 -5.05 -13.64 -8.55
C PHE A 4 -4.60 -12.45 -9.39
N TYR A 5 -3.45 -11.89 -9.04
CA TYR A 5 -2.78 -10.88 -9.85
C TYR A 5 -2.09 -11.53 -11.05
N HIS A 6 -2.16 -10.84 -12.19
CA HIS A 6 -1.41 -11.18 -13.41
C HIS A 6 -0.70 -9.94 -13.96
N SER A 7 0.58 -10.04 -14.24
CA SER A 7 1.41 -8.87 -14.56
C SER A 7 1.21 -8.31 -15.97
N ASN A 8 0.66 -9.10 -16.89
CA ASN A 8 0.48 -8.70 -18.29
C ASN A 8 -0.96 -8.21 -18.57
N SER A 9 -1.17 -7.68 -19.77
CA SER A 9 -2.52 -7.35 -20.26
C SER A 9 -3.42 -8.58 -20.28
N LEU A 10 -4.72 -8.35 -20.06
CA LEU A 10 -5.75 -9.36 -20.04
C LEU A 10 -6.81 -9.00 -21.08
N ASP A 11 -7.03 -9.89 -22.05
CA ASP A 11 -8.01 -9.70 -23.13
C ASP A 11 -9.11 -10.78 -23.07
N LEU A 12 -10.32 -10.42 -23.50
CA LEU A 12 -11.45 -11.35 -23.53
C LEU A 12 -11.16 -12.54 -24.46
N ASN A 13 -11.61 -13.73 -24.05
CA ASN A 13 -11.42 -15.01 -24.74
C ASN A 13 -9.94 -15.45 -24.86
N GLN A 14 -9.03 -14.76 -24.17
CA GLN A 14 -7.63 -15.15 -24.12
C GLN A 14 -7.44 -16.30 -23.13
N ILE A 15 -6.60 -17.28 -23.50
CA ILE A 15 -6.09 -18.29 -22.57
C ILE A 15 -4.70 -17.84 -22.14
N ILE A 16 -4.51 -17.63 -20.83
CA ILE A 16 -3.24 -17.26 -20.23
C ILE A 16 -2.72 -18.36 -19.30
N ILE A 17 -1.43 -18.35 -19.04
CA ILE A 17 -0.80 -19.15 -18.00
C ILE A 17 -0.68 -18.25 -16.76
N LEU A 18 -1.19 -18.69 -15.61
CA LEU A 18 -0.96 -17.97 -14.36
C LEU A 18 0.55 -17.88 -14.06
N ASP A 19 0.97 -16.72 -13.53
CA ASP A 19 2.34 -16.50 -13.08
C ASP A 19 2.77 -17.61 -12.11
N GLU A 20 4.06 -17.90 -12.01
CA GLU A 20 4.58 -18.99 -11.19
C GLU A 20 4.10 -18.91 -9.73
N PHE A 21 4.10 -17.70 -9.15
CA PHE A 21 3.63 -17.48 -7.77
C PHE A 21 2.12 -17.72 -7.65
N ALA A 22 1.31 -17.11 -8.51
CA ALA A 22 -0.15 -17.28 -8.54
C ALA A 22 -0.54 -18.74 -8.82
N GLY A 23 0.13 -19.39 -9.78
CA GLY A 23 -0.08 -20.79 -10.12
C GLY A 23 0.26 -21.73 -8.95
N HIS A 24 1.38 -21.52 -8.27
CA HIS A 24 1.73 -22.29 -7.08
C HIS A 24 0.71 -22.09 -5.94
N HIS A 25 0.28 -20.85 -5.67
CA HIS A 25 -0.74 -20.54 -4.68
C HIS A 25 -2.08 -21.20 -5.02
N ALA A 26 -2.53 -21.08 -6.27
CA ALA A 26 -3.76 -21.69 -6.75
C ALA A 26 -3.75 -23.22 -6.61
N LEU A 27 -2.64 -23.90 -6.96
CA LEU A 27 -2.54 -25.36 -6.89
C LEU A 27 -2.37 -25.87 -5.47
N ARG A 28 -1.46 -25.30 -4.70
CA ARG A 28 -1.02 -25.87 -3.41
C ARG A 28 -1.87 -25.41 -2.24
N VAL A 29 -2.30 -24.14 -2.24
CA VAL A 29 -3.05 -23.56 -1.13
C VAL A 29 -4.55 -23.63 -1.41
N MET A 30 -5.00 -23.12 -2.56
CA MET A 30 -6.42 -23.04 -2.91
C MET A 30 -6.96 -24.34 -3.52
N ARG A 31 -6.08 -25.21 -4.03
CA ARG A 31 -6.41 -26.55 -4.60
C ARG A 31 -7.47 -26.45 -5.70
N VAL A 32 -7.32 -25.45 -6.58
CA VAL A 32 -8.25 -25.24 -7.71
C VAL A 32 -8.29 -26.44 -8.64
N LYS A 33 -9.43 -26.66 -9.27
CA LYS A 33 -9.69 -27.73 -10.25
C LYS A 33 -10.04 -27.15 -11.61
N VAL A 34 -10.00 -27.98 -12.63
CA VAL A 34 -10.49 -27.62 -13.98
C VAL A 34 -11.97 -27.22 -13.87
N ASN A 35 -12.34 -26.18 -14.57
CA ASN A 35 -13.65 -25.48 -14.56
C ASN A 35 -13.92 -24.63 -13.31
N ASP A 36 -13.03 -24.54 -12.33
CA ASP A 36 -13.23 -23.62 -11.21
C ASP A 36 -13.19 -22.16 -11.70
N PRO A 37 -14.11 -21.30 -11.20
CA PRO A 37 -14.13 -19.89 -11.53
C PRO A 37 -13.08 -19.14 -10.72
N LEU A 38 -12.39 -18.18 -11.36
CA LEU A 38 -11.39 -17.31 -10.77
C LEU A 38 -11.70 -15.85 -11.11
N ILE A 39 -11.10 -14.93 -10.37
CA ILE A 39 -11.00 -13.52 -10.73
C ILE A 39 -9.53 -13.22 -10.97
N LEU A 40 -9.23 -12.56 -12.09
CA LEU A 40 -7.91 -12.01 -12.38
C LEU A 40 -7.96 -10.48 -12.32
N PHE A 41 -6.84 -9.85 -12.01
CA PHE A 41 -6.65 -8.41 -12.13
C PHE A 41 -5.17 -8.10 -12.43
N ASN A 42 -4.91 -6.98 -13.10
CA ASN A 42 -3.56 -6.60 -13.52
C ASN A 42 -3.14 -5.19 -13.07
N GLY A 43 -3.97 -4.52 -12.27
CA GLY A 43 -3.73 -3.16 -11.78
C GLY A 43 -4.39 -2.06 -12.61
N ASP A 44 -5.12 -2.41 -13.67
CA ASP A 44 -5.81 -1.44 -14.55
C ASP A 44 -7.16 -0.94 -13.99
N GLY A 45 -7.59 -1.44 -12.83
CA GLY A 45 -8.85 -1.07 -12.18
C GLY A 45 -10.03 -1.94 -12.60
N PHE A 46 -9.81 -2.99 -13.37
CA PHE A 46 -10.83 -3.96 -13.76
C PHE A 46 -10.60 -5.32 -13.10
N GLU A 47 -11.69 -6.07 -13.02
CA GLU A 47 -11.71 -7.49 -12.70
C GLU A 47 -12.03 -8.29 -13.96
N TYR A 48 -11.34 -9.41 -14.10
CA TYR A 48 -11.54 -10.32 -15.20
C TYR A 48 -12.03 -11.66 -14.64
N LYS A 49 -13.29 -11.99 -14.89
CA LYS A 49 -13.81 -13.33 -14.57
C LYS A 49 -13.16 -14.33 -15.51
N ALA A 50 -12.61 -15.36 -14.97
CA ALA A 50 -11.90 -16.40 -15.70
C ALA A 50 -12.27 -17.78 -15.18
N GLN A 51 -11.98 -18.80 -15.97
CA GLN A 51 -12.22 -20.20 -15.63
C GLN A 51 -10.93 -21.00 -15.86
N VAL A 52 -10.66 -21.93 -14.97
CA VAL A 52 -9.53 -22.86 -15.13
C VAL A 52 -9.80 -23.77 -16.34
N ASN A 53 -9.03 -23.59 -17.41
CA ASN A 53 -9.15 -24.37 -18.64
C ASN A 53 -8.41 -25.71 -18.52
N SER A 54 -7.15 -25.70 -18.02
CA SER A 54 -6.38 -26.92 -17.83
C SER A 54 -5.33 -26.76 -16.75
N ILE A 55 -4.97 -27.87 -16.10
CA ILE A 55 -3.96 -27.94 -15.07
C ILE A 55 -2.89 -28.93 -15.49
N ASN A 56 -1.64 -28.48 -15.56
CA ASN A 56 -0.45 -29.29 -15.74
C ASN A 56 0.33 -29.40 -14.43
N LYS A 57 1.38 -30.21 -14.36
CA LYS A 57 2.16 -30.44 -13.11
C LYS A 57 2.60 -29.15 -12.40
N LYS A 58 2.84 -28.06 -13.14
CA LYS A 58 3.36 -26.79 -12.60
C LYS A 58 2.64 -25.54 -13.11
N THR A 59 1.73 -25.66 -14.05
CA THR A 59 1.09 -24.53 -14.71
C THR A 59 -0.43 -24.68 -14.71
N ILE A 60 -1.14 -23.56 -14.63
CA ILE A 60 -2.58 -23.46 -14.77
C ILE A 60 -2.86 -22.55 -15.95
N ASN A 61 -3.61 -23.07 -16.91
CA ASN A 61 -4.17 -22.26 -17.98
C ASN A 61 -5.58 -21.82 -17.58
N VAL A 62 -5.86 -20.54 -17.74
CA VAL A 62 -7.15 -19.94 -17.45
C VAL A 62 -7.66 -19.18 -18.65
N GLU A 63 -8.93 -19.29 -18.94
CA GLU A 63 -9.63 -18.59 -20.01
C GLU A 63 -10.37 -17.39 -19.43
N ILE A 64 -10.21 -16.21 -20.03
CA ILE A 64 -10.85 -14.97 -19.61
C ILE A 64 -12.23 -14.87 -20.24
N LEU A 65 -13.28 -14.81 -19.42
CA LEU A 65 -14.66 -14.87 -19.86
C LEU A 65 -15.34 -13.50 -19.93
N SER A 66 -15.09 -12.61 -18.96
CA SER A 66 -15.65 -11.25 -18.94
C SER A 66 -14.72 -10.26 -18.25
N LYS A 67 -14.95 -8.97 -18.52
CA LYS A 67 -14.25 -7.83 -17.90
C LYS A 67 -15.29 -6.94 -17.25
N GLU A 68 -15.10 -6.59 -16.00
CA GLU A 68 -15.99 -5.73 -15.20
C GLU A 68 -15.18 -4.64 -14.50
N GLN A 69 -15.73 -3.43 -14.40
CA GLN A 69 -15.09 -2.37 -13.61
C GLN A 69 -15.14 -2.75 -12.13
N ASN A 70 -14.05 -2.50 -11.41
CA ASN A 70 -13.98 -2.69 -9.97
C ASN A 70 -14.00 -1.32 -9.28
N ASP A 71 -15.01 -1.08 -8.47
CA ASP A 71 -15.22 0.19 -7.76
C ASP A 71 -14.74 0.15 -6.28
N ASN A 72 -13.93 -0.86 -5.91
CA ASN A 72 -13.41 -1.03 -4.54
C ASN A 72 -12.17 -0.17 -4.24
N GLU A 73 -11.94 0.89 -5.01
CA GLU A 73 -10.81 1.79 -4.77
C GLU A 73 -11.27 3.04 -4.02
N SER A 74 -10.51 3.43 -3.00
CA SER A 74 -10.77 4.65 -2.24
C SER A 74 -10.86 5.88 -3.16
N PRO A 75 -11.85 6.77 -2.94
CA PRO A 75 -11.99 8.02 -3.70
C PRO A 75 -10.89 9.04 -3.37
N ILE A 76 -10.16 8.88 -2.26
CA ILE A 76 -9.05 9.75 -1.85
C ILE A 76 -7.71 9.09 -2.10
N ARG A 77 -6.70 9.88 -2.45
CA ARG A 77 -5.33 9.40 -2.64
C ARG A 77 -4.51 9.62 -1.38
N ILE A 78 -4.09 8.53 -0.75
CA ILE A 78 -3.24 8.55 0.44
C ILE A 78 -1.83 8.07 0.06
N ASN A 79 -0.82 8.91 0.33
CA ASN A 79 0.59 8.61 0.17
C ASN A 79 1.21 8.42 1.57
N LEU A 80 1.67 7.22 1.87
CA LEU A 80 2.28 6.88 3.16
C LEU A 80 3.80 6.95 3.07
N PHE A 81 4.40 7.92 3.74
CA PHE A 81 5.85 8.04 3.97
C PHE A 81 6.20 7.31 5.27
N GLN A 82 6.64 6.06 5.16
CA GLN A 82 6.90 5.19 6.30
C GLN A 82 8.38 5.04 6.57
N SER A 83 8.84 5.41 7.77
CA SER A 83 10.21 5.10 8.19
C SER A 83 10.43 3.60 8.25
N ILE A 84 11.57 3.15 7.69
CA ILE A 84 11.89 1.73 7.62
C ILE A 84 12.13 1.18 9.03
N SER A 85 11.41 0.12 9.35
CA SER A 85 11.48 -0.66 10.58
C SER A 85 11.82 -2.13 10.31
N SER A 86 11.66 -3.02 11.30
CA SER A 86 11.88 -4.45 11.11
C SER A 86 11.02 -5.04 9.99
N ASN A 87 11.44 -6.19 9.42
CA ASN A 87 10.74 -6.82 8.31
C ASN A 87 9.27 -7.06 8.62
N GLU A 88 9.00 -7.69 9.78
CA GLU A 88 7.64 -8.04 10.20
C GLU A 88 6.72 -6.81 10.31
N LYS A 89 7.25 -5.71 10.86
CA LYS A 89 6.50 -4.45 10.98
C LYS A 89 6.23 -3.82 9.62
N MET A 90 7.24 -3.77 8.73
CA MET A 90 7.06 -3.25 7.38
C MET A 90 6.05 -4.08 6.59
N ASP A 91 6.12 -5.40 6.67
CA ASP A 91 5.17 -6.30 6.01
C ASP A 91 3.74 -6.06 6.53
N MET A 92 3.57 -5.92 7.84
CA MET A 92 2.28 -5.59 8.46
C MET A 92 1.75 -4.24 7.98
N VAL A 93 2.60 -3.20 7.98
CA VAL A 93 2.20 -1.85 7.53
C VAL A 93 1.78 -1.90 6.06
N ILE A 94 2.58 -2.50 5.18
CA ILE A 94 2.27 -2.57 3.75
C ILE A 94 0.99 -3.35 3.51
N GLN A 95 0.83 -4.52 4.15
CA GLN A 95 -0.37 -5.32 4.04
C GLN A 95 -1.61 -4.52 4.46
N LYS A 96 -1.61 -3.97 5.66
CA LYS A 96 -2.79 -3.32 6.23
C LYS A 96 -3.06 -1.94 5.61
N ALA A 97 -2.03 -1.17 5.25
CA ALA A 97 -2.22 0.08 4.52
C ALA A 97 -2.80 -0.18 3.12
N THR A 98 -2.42 -1.29 2.47
CA THR A 98 -3.04 -1.73 1.20
C THR A 98 -4.52 -2.04 1.40
N GLU A 99 -4.88 -2.85 2.40
CA GLU A 99 -6.27 -3.17 2.73
C GLU A 99 -7.10 -1.91 3.05
N LEU A 100 -6.48 -0.89 3.66
CA LEU A 100 -7.11 0.40 3.99
C LEU A 100 -7.12 1.42 2.83
N GLY A 101 -6.76 1.03 1.61
CA GLY A 101 -6.91 1.89 0.42
C GLY A 101 -5.76 2.86 0.14
N VAL A 102 -4.56 2.67 0.71
CA VAL A 102 -3.39 3.53 0.39
C VAL A 102 -3.05 3.45 -1.10
N SER A 103 -2.65 4.59 -1.70
CA SER A 103 -2.28 4.67 -3.12
C SER A 103 -0.78 4.50 -3.36
N THR A 104 0.04 5.04 -2.45
CA THR A 104 1.51 4.99 -2.57
C THR A 104 2.13 4.74 -1.19
N ILE A 105 3.16 3.92 -1.15
CA ILE A 105 4.01 3.76 0.05
C ILE A 105 5.43 4.14 -0.34
N GLN A 106 5.95 5.18 0.31
CA GLN A 106 7.32 5.67 0.19
C GLN A 106 8.09 5.29 1.46
N PRO A 107 8.92 4.22 1.43
CA PRO A 107 9.81 3.93 2.54
C PRO A 107 10.89 5.01 2.68
N ILE A 108 11.21 5.42 3.91
CA ILE A 108 12.21 6.45 4.20
C ILE A 108 13.26 5.98 5.21
N PHE A 109 14.51 6.38 4.99
CA PHE A 109 15.58 6.23 5.96
C PHE A 109 15.64 7.48 6.84
N SER A 110 15.07 7.43 8.03
CA SER A 110 15.21 8.50 9.00
C SER A 110 16.48 8.32 9.85
N SER A 111 16.93 9.39 10.48
CA SER A 111 18.18 9.41 11.27
C SER A 111 18.18 8.41 12.43
N ARG A 112 17.01 8.13 13.01
CA ARG A 112 16.81 7.18 14.12
C ARG A 112 16.36 5.79 13.66
N SER A 113 16.33 5.53 12.35
CA SER A 113 16.11 4.18 11.83
C SER A 113 17.29 3.28 12.19
N THR A 114 17.01 2.16 12.85
CA THR A 114 18.05 1.19 13.24
C THR A 114 18.52 0.33 12.08
N ILE A 115 17.77 0.33 10.98
CA ILE A 115 18.00 -0.54 9.83
C ILE A 115 18.70 0.23 8.71
N LYS A 116 19.87 -0.29 8.31
CA LYS A 116 20.61 0.16 7.12
C LYS A 116 20.50 -0.92 6.05
N LEU A 117 20.09 -0.55 4.84
CA LEU A 117 19.99 -1.47 3.71
C LEU A 117 21.09 -1.17 2.69
N SER A 118 21.78 -2.21 2.23
CA SER A 118 22.59 -2.12 1.02
C SER A 118 21.69 -2.14 -0.21
N LEU A 119 22.20 -1.69 -1.37
CA LEU A 119 21.46 -1.64 -2.62
C LEU A 119 20.81 -2.97 -2.98
N ASP A 120 21.54 -4.10 -2.85
CA ASP A 120 21.00 -5.43 -3.16
C ASP A 120 19.89 -5.86 -2.19
N ARG A 121 20.04 -5.53 -0.91
CA ARG A 121 18.98 -5.78 0.08
C ARG A 121 17.75 -4.93 -0.18
N THR A 122 17.92 -3.69 -0.62
CA THR A 122 16.83 -2.79 -1.01
C THR A 122 16.02 -3.38 -2.16
N LYS A 123 16.69 -3.83 -3.24
CA LYS A 123 16.00 -4.48 -4.39
C LYS A 123 15.20 -5.71 -3.97
N LYS A 124 15.80 -6.59 -3.16
CA LYS A 124 15.10 -7.79 -2.65
C LYS A 124 13.89 -7.43 -1.79
N ARG A 125 14.01 -6.40 -0.94
CA ARG A 125 12.89 -5.92 -0.11
C ARG A 125 11.77 -5.31 -0.94
N LEU A 126 12.09 -4.53 -1.96
CA LEU A 126 11.07 -3.96 -2.85
C LEU A 126 10.23 -5.04 -3.54
N LEU A 127 10.88 -6.09 -4.05
CA LEU A 127 10.18 -7.23 -4.64
C LEU A 127 9.29 -7.92 -3.61
N HIS A 128 9.79 -8.14 -2.40
CA HIS A 128 9.02 -8.75 -1.31
C HIS A 128 7.82 -7.86 -0.91
N TRP A 129 8.03 -6.57 -0.68
CA TRP A 129 6.97 -5.63 -0.31
C TRP A 129 5.89 -5.51 -1.38
N ARG A 130 6.31 -5.51 -2.65
CA ARG A 130 5.34 -5.56 -3.76
C ARG A 130 4.49 -6.83 -3.71
N GLN A 131 5.09 -7.99 -3.40
CA GLN A 131 4.36 -9.24 -3.25
C GLN A 131 3.39 -9.22 -2.07
N VAL A 132 3.77 -8.61 -0.94
CA VAL A 132 2.87 -8.39 0.20
C VAL A 132 1.68 -7.53 -0.21
N ALA A 133 1.89 -6.44 -0.96
CA ALA A 133 0.82 -5.58 -1.45
C ALA A 133 -0.10 -6.32 -2.45
N ILE A 134 0.46 -7.14 -3.35
CA ILE A 134 -0.32 -7.98 -4.27
C ILE A 134 -1.23 -8.92 -3.48
N SER A 135 -0.69 -9.66 -2.52
CA SER A 135 -1.47 -10.60 -1.70
C SER A 135 -2.55 -9.88 -0.89
N ALA A 136 -2.28 -8.66 -0.42
CA ALA A 136 -3.28 -7.82 0.25
C ALA A 136 -4.40 -7.40 -0.72
N CYS A 137 -4.10 -7.04 -1.98
CA CYS A 137 -5.09 -6.75 -3.01
C CYS A 137 -5.93 -7.99 -3.38
N GLU A 138 -5.30 -9.17 -3.49
CA GLU A 138 -6.01 -10.43 -3.73
C GLU A 138 -7.05 -10.71 -2.64
N GLN A 139 -6.72 -10.44 -1.38
CA GLN A 139 -7.60 -10.70 -0.23
C GLN A 139 -8.65 -9.59 -0.05
N SER A 140 -8.29 -8.32 -0.19
CA SER A 140 -9.17 -7.17 0.08
C SER A 140 -10.14 -6.84 -1.05
N GLY A 141 -9.97 -7.42 -2.23
CA GLY A 141 -10.79 -7.11 -3.39
C GLY A 141 -10.33 -5.90 -4.19
N ARG A 142 -9.19 -5.29 -3.89
CA ARG A 142 -8.64 -4.19 -4.67
C ARG A 142 -8.12 -4.68 -6.02
N SER A 143 -8.34 -3.87 -7.07
CA SER A 143 -7.83 -4.15 -8.42
C SER A 143 -6.69 -3.22 -8.84
N LYS A 144 -6.32 -2.25 -7.98
CA LYS A 144 -5.13 -1.40 -8.14
C LYS A 144 -4.12 -1.71 -7.04
N ILE A 145 -2.90 -2.08 -7.43
CA ILE A 145 -1.81 -2.32 -6.48
C ILE A 145 -1.22 -0.97 -6.10
N PRO A 146 -1.05 -0.66 -4.79
CA PRO A 146 -0.37 0.56 -4.39
C PRO A 146 1.08 0.59 -4.92
N ILE A 147 1.54 1.78 -5.26
CA ILE A 147 2.91 1.98 -5.72
C ILE A 147 3.85 1.89 -4.52
N ILE A 148 4.71 0.88 -4.48
CA ILE A 148 5.80 0.80 -3.50
C ILE A 148 7.04 1.43 -4.12
N LYS A 149 7.37 2.66 -3.69
CA LYS A 149 8.53 3.40 -4.19
C LYS A 149 9.86 2.86 -3.62
N SER A 150 10.96 3.13 -4.30
CA SER A 150 12.30 2.88 -3.76
C SER A 150 12.52 3.71 -2.49
N PRO A 151 13.16 3.17 -1.45
CA PRO A 151 13.49 3.93 -0.26
C PRO A 151 14.35 5.16 -0.58
N ILE A 152 14.04 6.28 0.06
CA ILE A 152 14.79 7.53 -0.03
C ILE A 152 15.41 7.89 1.32
N LEU A 153 16.44 8.74 1.31
CA LEU A 153 16.96 9.37 2.51
C LEU A 153 16.01 10.48 2.97
N PHE A 154 16.00 10.77 4.26
CA PHE A 154 15.08 11.78 4.81
C PHE A 154 15.33 13.19 4.24
N ASP A 155 16.55 13.55 3.90
CA ASP A 155 16.91 14.84 3.26
C ASP A 155 16.29 15.03 1.87
N GLN A 156 15.93 13.95 1.20
CA GLN A 156 15.25 13.99 -0.10
C GLN A 156 13.73 14.21 0.00
N ILE A 157 13.18 14.23 1.23
CA ILE A 157 11.72 14.38 1.44
C ILE A 157 11.21 15.74 0.95
N ALA A 158 12.00 16.81 1.10
CA ALA A 158 11.59 18.15 0.66
C ALA A 158 11.28 18.18 -0.85
N GLU A 159 12.11 17.53 -1.68
CA GLU A 159 11.89 17.41 -3.13
C GLU A 159 10.61 16.61 -3.44
N GLU A 160 10.37 15.53 -2.70
CA GLU A 160 9.13 14.73 -2.85
C GLU A 160 7.89 15.55 -2.46
N ILE A 161 7.92 16.31 -1.35
CA ILE A 161 6.79 17.15 -0.92
C ILE A 161 6.56 18.29 -1.92
N GLU A 162 7.63 18.91 -2.44
CA GLU A 162 7.49 19.95 -3.45
C GLU A 162 6.78 19.44 -4.72
N SER A 163 7.02 18.19 -5.10
CA SER A 163 6.32 17.54 -6.21
C SER A 163 4.83 17.31 -5.95
N LEU A 164 4.39 17.36 -4.68
CA LEU A 164 3.03 17.12 -4.20
C LEU A 164 2.35 18.43 -3.74
N LYS A 165 2.66 19.55 -4.40
CA LYS A 165 2.02 20.85 -4.14
C LYS A 165 0.50 20.70 -4.16
N ASP A 166 -0.17 21.43 -3.26
CA ASP A 166 -1.62 21.39 -3.05
C ASP A 166 -2.16 20.15 -2.31
N SER A 167 -1.28 19.34 -1.69
CA SER A 167 -1.67 18.20 -0.87
C SER A 167 -1.73 18.52 0.62
N LEU A 168 -2.56 17.78 1.36
CA LEU A 168 -2.60 17.81 2.82
C LEU A 168 -1.49 16.91 3.39
N SER A 169 -0.45 17.49 3.97
CA SER A 169 0.66 16.74 4.56
C SER A 169 0.55 16.69 6.08
N LEU A 170 0.55 15.47 6.63
CA LEU A 170 0.37 15.19 8.05
C LEU A 170 1.59 14.46 8.61
N VAL A 171 2.14 14.92 9.72
CA VAL A 171 3.19 14.19 10.45
C VAL A 171 2.66 13.74 11.81
N LEU A 172 2.80 12.44 12.11
CA LEU A 172 2.42 11.90 13.41
C LEU A 172 3.61 11.95 14.35
N HIS A 173 3.55 12.85 15.34
CA HIS A 173 4.59 13.02 16.33
C HIS A 173 3.99 13.24 17.72
N PRO A 174 4.50 12.57 18.79
CA PRO A 174 3.87 12.60 20.12
C PRO A 174 3.98 13.95 20.86
N ASP A 175 4.89 14.83 20.47
CA ASP A 175 5.18 16.08 21.21
C ASP A 175 4.31 17.27 20.74
N ASN A 176 3.16 17.03 20.14
CA ASN A 176 2.33 18.12 19.69
C ASN A 176 0.88 18.00 20.16
N HIS A 177 0.34 19.15 20.62
CA HIS A 177 -1.01 19.25 21.18
C HIS A 177 -2.12 19.47 20.13
N GLN A 178 -1.80 19.36 18.82
CA GLN A 178 -2.82 19.43 17.77
C GLN A 178 -3.50 18.07 17.62
N GLN A 179 -4.79 18.04 17.98
CA GLN A 179 -5.61 16.85 17.86
C GLN A 179 -6.12 16.67 16.41
N SER A 180 -6.58 15.47 16.07
CA SER A 180 -7.22 15.14 14.78
C SER A 180 -8.41 16.07 14.41
N SER A 181 -8.94 16.82 15.36
CA SER A 181 -9.98 17.82 15.14
C SER A 181 -9.59 18.99 14.23
N ASN A 182 -8.30 19.20 13.99
CA ASN A 182 -7.77 20.26 13.13
C ASN A 182 -7.69 19.89 11.64
N LEU A 183 -8.13 18.73 11.26
CA LEU A 183 -8.24 18.36 9.85
C LEU A 183 -9.33 19.22 9.16
N PRO A 184 -9.11 19.67 7.90
CA PRO A 184 -10.12 20.40 7.13
C PRO A 184 -11.47 19.69 7.17
N LYS A 185 -12.57 20.47 7.13
CA LYS A 185 -13.91 19.88 7.15
C LYS A 185 -14.16 19.05 5.90
N ASP A 186 -13.82 19.62 4.75
CA ASP A 186 -13.95 19.02 3.44
C ASP A 186 -12.59 19.05 2.73
N TYR A 187 -12.16 17.91 2.17
CA TYR A 187 -10.91 17.82 1.44
C TYR A 187 -10.99 16.71 0.38
N SER A 188 -10.55 17.00 -0.83
CA SER A 188 -10.60 16.09 -1.99
C SER A 188 -9.25 15.91 -2.71
N GLY A 189 -8.17 16.50 -2.15
CA GLY A 189 -6.82 16.38 -2.71
C GLY A 189 -6.05 15.15 -2.21
N ASP A 190 -4.80 15.06 -2.64
CA ASP A 190 -3.86 14.04 -2.16
C ASP A 190 -3.48 14.29 -0.69
N ILE A 191 -3.37 13.22 0.10
CA ILE A 191 -3.01 13.29 1.51
C ILE A 191 -1.69 12.54 1.74
N ASN A 192 -0.70 13.23 2.30
CA ASN A 192 0.59 12.65 2.64
C ASN A 192 0.67 12.42 4.15
N ILE A 193 1.11 11.25 4.56
CA ILE A 193 1.26 10.85 5.96
C ILE A 193 2.69 10.48 6.24
N PHE A 194 3.34 11.15 7.20
CA PHE A 194 4.72 10.91 7.61
C PHE A 194 4.75 10.18 8.95
N ILE A 195 5.33 8.98 8.97
CA ILE A 195 5.44 8.12 10.16
C ILE A 195 6.91 7.87 10.47
N GLY A 196 7.33 8.26 11.68
CA GLY A 196 8.69 8.05 12.18
C GLY A 196 9.00 6.59 12.55
N PRO A 197 10.28 6.25 12.75
CA PRO A 197 10.69 4.95 13.29
C PRO A 197 10.30 4.81 14.77
N GLU A 198 10.68 3.70 15.41
CA GLU A 198 10.40 3.45 16.84
C GLU A 198 10.92 4.55 17.76
N GLY A 199 12.04 5.18 17.41
CA GLY A 199 12.63 6.33 18.14
C GLY A 199 12.00 7.68 17.80
N GLY A 200 10.96 7.71 16.94
CA GLY A 200 10.37 8.93 16.40
C GLY A 200 11.31 9.69 15.46
N PHE A 201 10.82 10.75 14.85
CA PHE A 201 11.67 11.68 14.08
C PHE A 201 12.61 12.47 15.00
N SER A 202 13.78 12.88 14.49
CA SER A 202 14.66 13.81 15.20
C SER A 202 14.07 15.23 15.18
N LYS A 203 14.66 16.13 16.02
CA LYS A 203 14.23 17.52 16.04
C LYS A 203 14.42 18.22 14.69
N ASP A 204 15.51 17.91 13.99
CA ASP A 204 15.83 18.50 12.69
C ASP A 204 14.87 17.97 11.61
N GLU A 205 14.53 16.67 11.65
CA GLU A 205 13.55 16.07 10.76
C GLU A 205 12.14 16.68 10.97
N VAL A 206 11.73 16.86 12.22
CA VAL A 206 10.45 17.55 12.53
C VAL A 206 10.47 19.00 12.06
N LEU A 207 11.60 19.70 12.22
CA LEU A 207 11.74 21.08 11.74
C LEU A 207 11.61 21.17 10.23
N LEU A 208 12.26 20.29 9.49
CA LEU A 208 12.15 20.22 8.03
C LEU A 208 10.69 19.99 7.61
N LEU A 209 10.00 18.99 8.19
CA LEU A 209 8.59 18.74 7.87
C LEU A 209 7.69 19.97 8.17
N LYS A 210 8.00 20.73 9.23
CA LYS A 210 7.29 22.00 9.51
C LYS A 210 7.57 23.09 8.47
N GLN A 211 8.80 23.20 7.97
CA GLN A 211 9.16 24.13 6.90
C GLN A 211 8.40 23.81 5.61
N GLU A 212 8.15 22.51 5.38
CA GLU A 212 7.32 22.03 4.27
C GLU A 212 5.80 22.06 4.56
N ASN A 213 5.37 22.85 5.54
CA ASN A 213 3.96 23.04 5.93
C ASN A 213 3.22 21.77 6.35
N CYS A 214 3.93 20.72 6.79
CA CYS A 214 3.29 19.53 7.33
C CYS A 214 2.59 19.84 8.67
N ILE A 215 1.32 19.46 8.76
CA ILE A 215 0.54 19.58 9.99
C ILE A 215 0.96 18.47 10.95
N ASN A 216 1.44 18.85 12.11
CA ASN A 216 1.79 17.88 13.15
C ASN A 216 0.53 17.44 13.90
N MET A 217 0.30 16.13 13.98
CA MET A 217 -0.88 15.52 14.59
C MET A 217 -0.51 14.51 15.67
N GLN A 218 -1.36 14.46 16.71
CA GLN A 218 -1.32 13.44 17.75
C GLN A 218 -2.65 12.67 17.77
N LEU A 219 -2.58 11.34 17.75
CA LEU A 219 -3.74 10.47 17.83
C LEU A 219 -4.00 10.04 19.28
N GLY A 220 -4.63 10.95 20.03
CA GLY A 220 -4.93 10.75 21.45
C GLY A 220 -3.69 10.82 22.36
N PRO A 221 -3.84 10.51 23.68
CA PRO A 221 -2.77 10.70 24.67
C PRO A 221 -1.76 9.56 24.73
N ARG A 222 -1.98 8.46 24.02
CA ARG A 222 -1.10 7.27 24.03
C ARG A 222 -0.10 7.33 22.89
N ILE A 223 1.13 6.90 23.15
CA ILE A 223 2.14 6.73 22.11
C ILE A 223 1.80 5.44 21.33
N LEU A 224 1.52 5.59 20.06
CA LEU A 224 1.29 4.47 19.15
C LEU A 224 2.63 3.95 18.61
N ARG A 225 2.72 2.65 18.41
CA ARG A 225 3.87 2.04 17.74
C ARG A 225 3.91 2.46 16.27
N THR A 226 5.12 2.40 15.66
CA THR A 226 5.35 2.80 14.27
C THR A 226 4.50 1.99 13.27
N GLU A 227 4.12 0.76 13.60
CA GLU A 227 3.21 -0.07 12.82
C GLU A 227 1.73 0.22 13.09
N THR A 228 1.38 0.79 14.23
CA THR A 228 -0.03 1.08 14.61
C THR A 228 -0.47 2.47 14.12
N ALA A 229 0.43 3.44 14.18
CA ALA A 229 0.11 4.83 13.87
C ALA A 229 -0.41 5.02 12.43
N PRO A 230 0.21 4.46 11.38
CA PRO A 230 -0.28 4.61 10.02
C PRO A 230 -1.67 4.00 9.82
N LEU A 231 -1.95 2.85 10.42
CA LEU A 231 -3.24 2.19 10.28
C LEU A 231 -4.36 3.02 10.90
N ALA A 232 -4.10 3.58 12.08
CA ALA A 232 -5.07 4.43 12.78
C ALA A 232 -5.40 5.71 11.99
N ILE A 233 -4.38 6.42 11.48
CA ILE A 233 -4.62 7.66 10.73
C ILE A 233 -5.26 7.38 9.37
N ILE A 234 -4.85 6.34 8.64
CA ILE A 234 -5.47 5.97 7.37
C ILE A 234 -6.96 5.67 7.58
N ALA A 235 -7.32 4.88 8.60
CA ALA A 235 -8.73 4.59 8.90
C ALA A 235 -9.54 5.87 9.23
N ILE A 236 -8.96 6.81 9.98
CA ILE A 236 -9.60 8.11 10.28
C ILE A 236 -9.82 8.92 8.99
N LEU A 237 -8.84 8.94 8.09
CA LEU A 237 -8.94 9.68 6.83
C LEU A 237 -9.96 9.04 5.88
N GLN A 238 -10.01 7.70 5.81
CA GLN A 238 -11.02 6.97 5.05
C GLN A 238 -12.43 7.21 5.60
N TYR A 239 -12.60 7.25 6.92
CA TYR A 239 -13.88 7.60 7.54
C TYR A 239 -14.29 9.06 7.26
N LYS A 240 -13.32 9.98 7.24
CA LYS A 240 -13.62 11.41 7.11
C LYS A 240 -13.79 11.87 5.66
N TYR A 241 -12.99 11.35 4.74
CA TYR A 241 -12.89 11.82 3.35
C TYR A 241 -13.05 10.72 2.31
N GLY A 242 -12.97 9.45 2.72
CA GLY A 242 -12.97 8.28 1.85
C GLY A 242 -14.30 7.53 1.86
N ASP A 243 -14.20 6.21 1.91
CA ASP A 243 -15.30 5.25 1.69
C ASP A 243 -15.71 4.46 2.96
N PHE A 244 -15.24 4.84 4.16
CA PHE A 244 -15.60 4.16 5.42
C PHE A 244 -16.86 4.74 6.10
N ALA A 245 -17.54 5.71 5.50
CA ALA A 245 -18.73 6.36 6.06
C ALA A 245 -20.01 5.91 5.33
#